data_3c893fa7310efe14769fa0352e49ac7d
#
_entry.id   3c893fa7310efe14769fa0352e49ac7d
#
_cell.length_a   1.000
_cell.length_b   1.000
_cell.length_c   1.000
_cell.angle_alpha   90.00
_cell.angle_beta   90.00
_cell.angle_gamma   90.00
#
_symmetry.space_group_name_H-M   'P 1'
#
loop_
_entity.id
_entity.type
_entity.pdbx_description
1 polymer ?
#
loop_
_entity_poly.entity_id
_entity_poly.type
_entity_poly.pdbx_seq_one_letter_code
_entity_poly.pdbx_strand_id
1 'polypeptide(L)'
;MKAFPPERIVCLKEETVETLYLLGEQDRIVGVSGYAVRPKQVRKEKPRVSAFTSADIPKILALSPDLVLAFSDLQAEIASSLIQAGVTVMTYNQRDIAGIMAMIQHLGATVGQEQHALKLVN
;
A
#
# COMPACT_ATOMS: atom_id res chain seq x y z
N MET A 1 15.40 -13.63 -8.62
CA MET A 1 14.15 -13.17 -8.05
C MET A 1 14.34 -11.83 -7.37
N LYS A 2 13.46 -10.89 -7.63
CA LYS A 2 13.55 -9.55 -7.03
C LYS A 2 12.45 -9.36 -6.01
N ALA A 3 12.84 -8.88 -4.84
CA ALA A 3 11.90 -8.47 -3.80
C ALA A 3 12.04 -6.99 -3.49
N PHE A 4 13.02 -6.31 -4.10
CA PHE A 4 13.24 -4.89 -3.88
C PHE A 4 13.86 -4.24 -5.11
N PRO A 5 13.38 -3.07 -5.53
CA PRO A 5 12.15 -2.43 -5.02
C PRO A 5 10.94 -3.33 -5.26
N PRO A 6 9.91 -3.24 -4.43
CA PRO A 6 8.74 -4.10 -4.60
C PRO A 6 8.03 -3.80 -5.91
N GLU A 7 7.65 -4.85 -6.63
CA GLU A 7 7.01 -4.72 -7.93
C GLU A 7 5.51 -5.03 -7.89
N ARG A 8 5.05 -5.75 -6.85
CA ARG A 8 3.65 -6.15 -6.73
C ARG A 8 3.16 -5.79 -5.33
N ILE A 9 2.52 -4.62 -5.23
CA ILE A 9 2.11 -4.04 -3.95
C ILE A 9 0.60 -4.13 -3.81
N VAL A 10 0.14 -4.61 -2.66
CA VAL A 10 -1.26 -4.53 -2.27
C VAL A 10 -1.39 -3.45 -1.20
N CYS A 11 -2.32 -2.51 -1.40
CA CYS A 11 -2.55 -1.38 -0.51
C CYS A 11 -3.88 -1.57 0.21
N LEU A 12 -3.84 -1.75 1.52
CA LEU A 12 -5.03 -1.97 2.34
C LEU A 12 -5.62 -0.67 2.89
N LYS A 13 -5.06 0.48 2.50
CA LYS A 13 -5.51 1.80 2.91
C LYS A 13 -5.38 2.77 1.74
N GLU A 14 -6.36 3.65 1.57
CA GLU A 14 -6.42 4.54 0.41
C GLU A 14 -5.26 5.53 0.33
N GLU A 15 -4.69 5.93 1.46
CA GLU A 15 -3.62 6.93 1.46
C GLU A 15 -2.36 6.44 0.74
N THR A 16 -2.02 5.17 0.90
CA THR A 16 -0.87 4.62 0.19
C THR A 16 -1.14 4.48 -1.30
N VAL A 17 -2.40 4.21 -1.68
CA VAL A 17 -2.81 4.18 -3.09
C VAL A 17 -2.58 5.55 -3.71
N GLU A 18 -3.12 6.61 -3.10
CA GLU A 18 -2.95 7.97 -3.62
C GLU A 18 -1.48 8.34 -3.75
N THR A 19 -0.69 8.01 -2.74
CA THR A 19 0.74 8.34 -2.73
C THR A 19 1.47 7.67 -3.89
N LEU A 20 1.21 6.39 -4.14
CA LEU A 20 1.87 5.70 -5.25
C LEU A 20 1.46 6.28 -6.61
N TYR A 21 0.20 6.69 -6.77
CA TYR A 21 -0.21 7.37 -8.00
C TYR A 21 0.50 8.71 -8.15
N LEU A 22 0.61 9.48 -7.06
CA LEU A 22 1.31 10.78 -7.09
C LEU A 22 2.79 10.62 -7.41
N LEU A 23 3.39 9.50 -7.01
CA LEU A 23 4.80 9.21 -7.29
C LEU A 23 5.01 8.63 -8.69
N GLY A 24 3.94 8.38 -9.44
CA GLY A 24 4.05 7.76 -10.76
C GLY A 24 4.36 6.28 -10.70
N GLU A 25 4.11 5.62 -9.57
CA GLU A 25 4.46 4.22 -9.36
C GLU A 25 3.23 3.32 -9.26
N GLN A 26 2.11 3.76 -9.84
CA GLN A 26 0.85 3.01 -9.77
C GLN A 26 0.91 1.64 -10.44
N ASP A 27 1.83 1.44 -11.37
CA ASP A 27 1.97 0.13 -12.02
C ASP A 27 2.42 -0.97 -11.06
N ARG A 28 2.96 -0.60 -9.90
CA ARG A 28 3.32 -1.56 -8.87
C ARG A 28 2.12 -2.06 -8.08
N ILE A 29 0.99 -1.34 -8.13
CA ILE A 29 -0.20 -1.69 -7.35
C ILE A 29 -0.94 -2.82 -8.06
N VAL A 30 -1.14 -3.95 -7.35
CA VAL A 30 -1.88 -5.10 -7.89
C VAL A 30 -3.20 -5.34 -7.16
N GLY A 31 -3.45 -4.67 -6.04
CA GLY A 31 -4.71 -4.78 -5.31
C GLY A 31 -4.88 -3.61 -4.36
N VAL A 32 -6.11 -3.22 -4.10
CA VAL A 32 -6.42 -2.04 -3.28
C VAL A 32 -7.57 -2.30 -2.32
N SER A 33 -7.66 -1.46 -1.30
CA SER A 33 -8.82 -1.38 -0.42
C SER A 33 -10.06 -0.99 -1.23
N GLY A 34 -11.21 -1.53 -0.85
CA GLY A 34 -12.50 -1.15 -1.45
C GLY A 34 -12.85 0.31 -1.28
N TYR A 35 -12.19 1.01 -0.34
CA TYR A 35 -12.41 2.43 -0.12
C TYR A 35 -11.45 3.32 -0.90
N ALA A 36 -10.54 2.74 -1.70
CA ALA A 36 -9.63 3.52 -2.53
C ALA A 36 -10.42 4.10 -3.71
N VAL A 37 -10.65 5.41 -3.67
CA VAL A 37 -11.46 6.09 -4.69
C VAL A 37 -10.71 7.22 -5.38
N ARG A 38 -9.51 7.53 -4.93
CA ARG A 38 -8.67 8.57 -5.53
C ARG A 38 -7.31 8.01 -5.89
N PRO A 39 -6.82 8.29 -7.09
CA PRO A 39 -7.53 8.99 -8.16
C PRO A 39 -8.69 8.14 -8.70
N LYS A 40 -9.61 8.77 -9.44
CA LYS A 40 -10.83 8.11 -9.89
C LYS A 40 -10.59 6.82 -10.67
N GLN A 41 -9.52 6.78 -11.46
CA GLN A 41 -9.22 5.63 -12.30
C GLN A 41 -8.88 4.36 -11.48
N VAL A 42 -8.55 4.48 -10.21
CA VAL A 42 -8.17 3.32 -9.40
C VAL A 42 -9.29 2.28 -9.36
N ARG A 43 -10.53 2.72 -9.34
CA ARG A 43 -11.68 1.80 -9.26
C ARG A 43 -11.81 0.94 -10.50
N LYS A 44 -11.31 1.41 -11.65
CA LYS A 44 -11.32 0.65 -12.90
C LYS A 44 -10.04 -0.14 -13.11
N GLU A 45 -8.92 0.35 -12.61
CA GLU A 45 -7.62 -0.22 -12.91
C GLU A 45 -7.19 -1.31 -11.95
N LYS A 46 -7.66 -1.27 -10.69
CA LYS A 46 -7.11 -2.12 -9.66
C LYS A 46 -8.20 -2.94 -8.97
N PRO A 47 -7.97 -4.26 -8.80
CA PRO A 47 -8.94 -5.10 -8.10
C PRO A 47 -9.01 -4.76 -6.62
N ARG A 48 -10.22 -4.81 -6.07
CA ARG A 48 -10.45 -4.56 -4.65
C ARG A 48 -10.33 -5.87 -3.88
N VAL A 49 -9.55 -5.85 -2.80
CA VAL A 49 -9.22 -7.05 -2.03
C VAL A 49 -9.62 -6.94 -0.57
N SER A 50 -10.12 -5.78 -0.12
CA SER A 50 -10.43 -5.59 1.30
C SER A 50 -11.44 -4.48 1.51
N ALA A 51 -12.15 -4.55 2.65
CA ALA A 51 -12.70 -3.38 3.33
C ALA A 51 -11.66 -2.92 4.36
N PHE A 52 -11.98 -1.94 5.21
CA PHE A 52 -10.96 -1.43 6.12
C PHE A 52 -10.53 -2.48 7.17
N THR A 53 -11.49 -3.14 7.81
CA THR A 53 -11.20 -4.09 8.90
C THR A 53 -11.32 -5.55 8.48
N SER A 54 -11.55 -5.82 7.20
CA SER A 54 -11.63 -7.19 6.69
C SER A 54 -10.93 -7.28 5.35
N ALA A 55 -10.42 -8.45 5.03
CA ALA A 55 -9.69 -8.65 3.78
C ALA A 55 -9.95 -10.05 3.25
N ASP A 56 -9.96 -10.16 1.93
CA ASP A 56 -10.05 -11.45 1.25
C ASP A 56 -8.61 -11.99 1.13
N ILE A 57 -8.17 -12.71 2.15
CA ILE A 57 -6.80 -13.22 2.21
C ILE A 57 -6.45 -14.10 1.00
N PRO A 58 -7.29 -15.09 0.62
CA PRO A 58 -6.97 -15.89 -0.58
C PRO A 58 -6.82 -15.04 -1.84
N LYS A 59 -7.65 -14.01 -2.00
CA LYS A 59 -7.57 -13.13 -3.17
C LYS A 59 -6.27 -12.34 -3.17
N ILE A 60 -5.85 -11.85 -2.00
CA ILE A 60 -4.58 -11.14 -1.87
C ILE A 60 -3.42 -12.07 -2.24
N LEU A 61 -3.42 -13.29 -1.69
CA LEU A 61 -2.34 -14.24 -1.96
C LEU A 61 -2.28 -14.65 -3.42
N ALA A 62 -3.44 -14.72 -4.09
CA ALA A 62 -3.49 -15.06 -5.52
C ALA A 62 -2.84 -14.00 -6.38
N LEU A 63 -2.70 -12.76 -5.90
CA LEU A 63 -2.03 -11.69 -6.61
C LEU A 63 -0.50 -11.77 -6.47
N SER A 64 0.01 -12.69 -5.66
CA SER A 64 1.45 -12.88 -5.43
C SER A 64 2.16 -11.58 -5.06
N PRO A 65 1.71 -10.86 -4.00
CA PRO A 65 2.34 -9.60 -3.65
C PRO A 65 3.73 -9.83 -3.05
N ASP A 66 4.66 -8.94 -3.35
CA ASP A 66 5.95 -8.92 -2.67
C ASP A 66 5.95 -7.89 -1.53
N LEU A 67 4.88 -7.10 -1.41
CA LEU A 67 4.71 -6.17 -0.29
C LEU A 67 3.22 -5.87 -0.11
N VAL A 68 2.75 -5.91 1.13
CA VAL A 68 1.42 -5.44 1.49
C VAL A 68 1.58 -4.26 2.43
N LEU A 69 0.89 -3.16 2.13
CA LEU A 69 0.89 -1.95 2.94
C LEU A 69 -0.40 -1.91 3.76
N ALA A 70 -0.25 -2.00 5.08
CA ALA A 70 -1.36 -2.00 6.01
C ALA A 70 -1.37 -0.72 6.83
N PHE A 71 -2.41 -0.50 7.61
CA PHE A 71 -2.55 0.70 8.43
C PHE A 71 -3.08 0.34 9.81
N SER A 72 -2.36 0.78 10.83
CA SER A 72 -2.74 0.81 12.24
C SER A 72 -3.07 -0.57 12.85
N ASP A 73 -3.36 -0.55 14.13
CA ASP A 73 -3.77 -1.73 14.89
C ASP A 73 -5.12 -2.28 14.45
N LEU A 74 -5.93 -1.45 13.78
CA LEU A 74 -7.23 -1.91 13.27
C LEU A 74 -7.08 -2.97 12.18
N GLN A 75 -5.93 -3.05 11.53
CA GLN A 75 -5.62 -4.08 10.53
C GLN A 75 -4.62 -5.11 11.03
N ALA A 76 -4.39 -5.17 12.34
CA ALA A 76 -3.36 -6.06 12.91
C ALA A 76 -3.62 -7.53 12.63
N GLU A 77 -4.88 -7.98 12.67
CA GLU A 77 -5.21 -9.38 12.39
C GLU A 77 -5.00 -9.73 10.93
N ILE A 78 -5.32 -8.80 10.03
CA ILE A 78 -5.07 -8.97 8.60
C ILE A 78 -3.56 -9.11 8.37
N ALA A 79 -2.78 -8.21 8.96
CA ALA A 79 -1.33 -8.24 8.84
C ALA A 79 -0.76 -9.55 9.37
N SER A 80 -1.24 -10.00 10.53
CA SER A 80 -0.80 -11.26 11.13
C SER A 80 -1.04 -12.45 10.18
N SER A 81 -2.23 -12.53 9.60
CA SER A 81 -2.56 -13.61 8.66
C SER A 81 -1.64 -13.60 7.44
N LEU A 82 -1.34 -12.42 6.91
CA LEU A 82 -0.47 -12.29 5.75
C LEU A 82 0.96 -12.64 6.08
N ILE A 83 1.44 -12.21 7.25
CA ILE A 83 2.80 -12.53 7.71
C ILE A 83 2.95 -14.04 7.86
N GLN A 84 1.94 -14.70 8.46
CA GLN A 84 1.96 -16.15 8.62
C GLN A 84 1.96 -16.89 7.29
N ALA A 85 1.41 -16.28 6.25
CA ALA A 85 1.41 -16.84 4.90
C ALA A 85 2.70 -16.52 4.13
N GLY A 86 3.67 -15.85 4.75
CA GLY A 86 4.97 -15.59 4.14
C GLY A 86 5.06 -14.26 3.39
N VAL A 87 4.11 -13.36 3.57
CA VAL A 87 4.08 -12.06 2.88
C VAL A 87 4.79 -11.01 3.72
N THR A 88 5.58 -10.16 3.07
CA THR A 88 6.17 -8.98 3.72
C THR A 88 5.09 -7.91 3.89
N VAL A 89 4.92 -7.43 5.11
CA VAL A 89 3.91 -6.41 5.43
C VAL A 89 4.60 -5.22 6.08
N MET A 90 4.30 -4.02 5.57
CA MET A 90 4.68 -2.77 6.22
C MET A 90 3.42 -2.10 6.73
N THR A 91 3.35 -1.82 8.03
CA THR A 91 2.19 -1.19 8.64
C THR A 91 2.52 0.25 8.99
N TYR A 92 1.79 1.18 8.40
CA TYR A 92 1.89 2.59 8.73
C TYR A 92 0.87 2.95 9.81
N ASN A 93 1.20 3.96 10.60
CA ASN A 93 0.35 4.34 11.73
C ASN A 93 0.30 5.85 11.90
N GLN A 94 0.20 6.57 10.77
CA GLN A 94 0.16 8.03 10.80
C GLN A 94 -1.11 8.53 11.45
N ARG A 95 -0.98 9.55 12.30
CA ARG A 95 -2.08 10.10 13.07
C ARG A 95 -2.21 11.61 12.89
N ASP A 96 -1.26 12.24 12.20
CA ASP A 96 -1.23 13.69 12.01
C ASP A 96 -0.53 14.01 10.70
N ILE A 97 -0.44 15.30 10.39
CA ILE A 97 0.17 15.76 9.13
C ILE A 97 1.64 15.35 9.06
N ALA A 98 2.38 15.47 10.15
CA ALA A 98 3.78 15.07 10.17
C ALA A 98 3.94 13.57 9.88
N GLY A 99 3.06 12.75 10.43
CA GLY A 99 3.05 11.31 10.17
C GLY A 99 2.72 10.98 8.73
N ILE A 100 1.79 11.73 8.12
CA ILE A 100 1.46 11.55 6.71
C ILE A 100 2.67 11.88 5.83
N MET A 101 3.35 12.98 6.13
CA MET A 101 4.55 13.37 5.38
C MET A 101 5.66 12.33 5.52
N ALA A 102 5.84 11.77 6.71
CA ALA A 102 6.82 10.71 6.94
C ALA A 102 6.46 9.45 6.16
N MET A 103 5.18 9.09 6.09
CA MET A 103 4.72 7.95 5.31
C MET A 103 5.02 8.15 3.82
N ILE A 104 4.77 9.34 3.30
CA ILE A 104 5.04 9.64 1.88
C ILE A 104 6.54 9.48 1.59
N GLN A 105 7.40 10.01 2.46
CA GLN A 105 8.84 9.89 2.28
C GLN A 105 9.31 8.45 2.40
N HIS A 106 8.80 7.72 3.38
CA HIS A 106 9.16 6.33 3.60
C HIS A 106 8.75 5.48 2.40
N LEU A 107 7.51 5.65 1.95
CA LEU A 107 7.01 4.90 0.79
C LEU A 107 7.77 5.29 -0.48
N GLY A 108 8.06 6.58 -0.65
CA GLY A 108 8.87 7.04 -1.77
C GLY A 108 10.23 6.36 -1.83
N ALA A 109 10.91 6.26 -0.70
CA ALA A 109 12.20 5.58 -0.64
C ALA A 109 12.05 4.09 -0.97
N THR A 110 10.97 3.47 -0.52
CA THR A 110 10.70 2.05 -0.76
C THR A 110 10.57 1.74 -2.24
N VAL A 111 10.01 2.65 -3.03
CA VAL A 111 9.82 2.44 -4.47
C VAL A 111 10.85 3.19 -5.33
N GLY A 112 11.92 3.70 -4.70
CA GLY A 112 13.00 4.35 -5.46
C GLY A 112 12.68 5.76 -5.93
N GLN A 113 11.77 6.47 -5.25
CA GLN A 113 11.32 7.81 -5.61
C GLN A 113 11.56 8.82 -4.49
N GLU A 114 12.71 8.73 -3.83
CA GLU A 114 13.03 9.58 -2.68
C GLU A 114 12.93 11.06 -2.99
N GLN A 115 13.49 11.48 -4.12
CA GLN A 115 13.50 12.90 -4.48
C GLN A 115 12.11 13.41 -4.83
N HIS A 116 11.32 12.60 -5.53
CA HIS A 116 9.95 12.97 -5.87
C HIS A 116 9.10 13.07 -4.59
N ALA A 117 9.26 12.11 -3.69
CA ALA A 117 8.54 12.14 -2.42
C ALA A 117 8.89 13.36 -1.60
N LEU A 118 10.17 13.74 -1.57
CA LEU A 118 10.61 14.94 -0.86
C LEU A 118 9.93 16.20 -1.41
N LYS A 119 9.77 16.27 -2.73
CA LYS A 119 9.08 17.41 -3.36
C LYS A 119 7.60 17.46 -2.98
N LEU A 120 6.96 16.30 -2.80
CA LEU A 120 5.55 16.25 -2.45
C LEU A 120 5.29 16.77 -1.04
N VAL A 121 6.25 16.62 -0.11
CA VAL A 121 6.06 17.04 1.28
C VAL A 121 6.61 18.43 1.57
N ASN A 122 7.28 19.05 0.63
CA ASN A 122 7.82 20.41 0.81
C ASN A 122 6.92 21.49 0.26
#